data_5ae8492cb276753439704a0ab02dce1c
#
_entry.id   5ae8492cb276753439704a0ab02dce1c
#
_cell.length_a   1.000
_cell.length_b   1.000
_cell.length_c   1.000
_cell.angle_alpha   90.00
_cell.angle_beta   90.00
_cell.angle_gamma   90.00
#
_symmetry.space_group_name_H-M   'P 1'
#
loop_
_entity.id
_entity.type
_entity.pdbx_description
1 polymer ?
#
loop_
_entity_poly.entity_id
_entity_poly.type
_entity_poly.pdbx_seq_one_letter_code
_entity_poly.pdbx_strand_id
1 'polypeptide(L)'
;MKGLKVVFIIMCAALLTLGLSVTANAFHAGGVAECMGCHNIHDAKSTSALLAGTDISSTCINCHGVTGASSYHIVTPDADMPAGTPPGNRTPGGDFGWLKKTYTYSPRAGSNVTEAGDTHGHNIVAVDFGYTADGTNLTAPGGDMDATQLSCNSCHDNHGKLRRLSDGTIATTGAPIIASGSYNNSADPAAGQAVGVYRLLRGNGSTAGSGGKTFSAVFNAVVPSTYNRSEATAPTRVAYGAGISDWCATCHSDMHSGTSSKMTHPVNQGLGTDVAANYNAYIGSGNMTGTNATSYDSIVPFQSDNTSDYTVLRSLADNTNTVKTGPATSDRVMCLSCHRAHATGWKHMTRWNNEGELIIVDGVYPGTDSPSAVGVLAKWAQGRTVAETSKAYNDKPATAYASYQRSLCNKCHAKD
;
A
#
# COMPACT_ATOMS: atom_id res chain seq x y z
N MET A 1 18.69 -5.01 -58.04
CA MET A 1 17.36 -4.54 -57.61
C MET A 1 16.67 -5.41 -56.51
N LYS A 2 16.95 -6.72 -56.39
CA LYS A 2 16.36 -7.57 -55.35
C LYS A 2 16.93 -7.27 -53.94
N GLY A 3 18.22 -7.00 -53.79
CA GLY A 3 18.85 -6.70 -52.49
C GLY A 3 18.39 -5.39 -51.86
N LEU A 4 18.15 -4.36 -52.66
CA LEU A 4 17.69 -3.05 -52.13
C LEU A 4 16.28 -3.10 -51.55
N LYS A 5 15.40 -3.96 -52.08
CA LYS A 5 14.05 -4.16 -51.57
C LYS A 5 14.05 -4.89 -50.21
N VAL A 6 14.96 -5.86 -50.03
CA VAL A 6 15.10 -6.59 -48.77
C VAL A 6 15.65 -5.69 -47.68
N VAL A 7 16.64 -4.86 -47.95
CA VAL A 7 17.18 -3.87 -47.00
C VAL A 7 16.12 -2.83 -46.59
N PHE A 8 15.30 -2.39 -47.55
CA PHE A 8 14.21 -1.43 -47.25
C PHE A 8 13.12 -2.06 -46.39
N ILE A 9 12.75 -3.32 -46.62
CA ILE A 9 11.78 -4.05 -45.80
C ILE A 9 12.31 -4.28 -44.37
N ILE A 10 13.59 -4.64 -44.22
CA ILE A 10 14.23 -4.83 -42.92
C ILE A 10 14.32 -3.49 -42.16
N MET A 11 14.66 -2.40 -42.86
CA MET A 11 14.70 -1.07 -42.27
C MET A 11 13.30 -0.56 -41.83
N CYS A 12 12.25 -0.79 -42.63
CA CYS A 12 10.88 -0.48 -42.26
C CYS A 12 10.39 -1.36 -41.12
N ALA A 13 10.74 -2.65 -41.07
CA ALA A 13 10.41 -3.53 -39.95
C ALA A 13 11.14 -3.12 -38.66
N ALA A 14 12.43 -2.71 -38.75
CA ALA A 14 13.20 -2.19 -37.63
C ALA A 14 12.67 -0.83 -37.12
N LEU A 15 12.22 0.05 -38.03
CA LEU A 15 11.56 1.31 -37.65
C LEU A 15 10.19 1.10 -37.04
N LEU A 16 9.44 0.10 -37.47
CA LEU A 16 8.15 -0.28 -36.83
C LEU A 16 8.35 -0.90 -35.44
N THR A 17 9.45 -1.65 -35.24
CA THR A 17 9.73 -2.22 -33.88
C THR A 17 10.35 -1.21 -32.93
N LEU A 18 11.04 -0.18 -33.41
CA LEU A 18 11.54 0.93 -32.59
C LEU A 18 10.45 1.98 -32.20
N GLY A 19 9.34 1.98 -32.94
CA GLY A 19 8.20 2.87 -32.68
C GLY A 19 7.19 2.36 -31.66
N LEU A 20 7.32 1.14 -31.15
CA LEU A 20 6.37 0.49 -30.24
C LEU A 20 6.93 0.25 -28.84
N SER A 21 7.80 1.12 -28.34
CA SER A 21 7.90 1.28 -26.90
C SER A 21 6.66 2.05 -26.41
N VAL A 22 5.49 1.37 -26.43
CA VAL A 22 4.34 1.80 -25.65
C VAL A 22 4.80 1.73 -24.21
N THR A 23 5.25 2.85 -23.65
CA THR A 23 5.32 3.00 -22.22
C THR A 23 3.91 2.71 -21.74
N ALA A 24 3.72 1.60 -21.06
CA ALA A 24 2.45 1.25 -20.43
C ALA A 24 2.19 2.31 -19.36
N ASN A 25 1.61 3.43 -19.77
CA ASN A 25 1.13 4.44 -18.86
C ASN A 25 -0.09 3.86 -18.18
N ALA A 26 0.08 3.38 -16.95
CA ALA A 26 -0.98 2.89 -16.09
C ALA A 26 -1.83 4.08 -15.64
N PHE A 27 -2.63 4.60 -16.55
CA PHE A 27 -3.50 5.72 -16.30
C PHE A 27 -4.86 5.48 -16.97
N HIS A 28 -5.95 5.76 -16.24
CA HIS A 28 -7.33 5.47 -16.68
C HIS A 28 -7.86 6.44 -17.75
N ALA A 29 -7.13 7.48 -18.13
CA ALA A 29 -7.47 8.35 -19.24
C ALA A 29 -6.34 8.34 -20.28
N GLY A 30 -6.67 8.05 -21.52
CA GLY A 30 -5.70 8.07 -22.62
C GLY A 30 -5.15 6.68 -23.02
N GLY A 31 -5.98 5.66 -23.02
CA GLY A 31 -5.73 4.43 -23.77
C GLY A 31 -5.57 3.13 -23.00
N VAL A 32 -5.55 3.12 -21.66
CA VAL A 32 -5.45 1.84 -20.90
C VAL A 32 -6.82 1.39 -20.39
N ALA A 33 -7.67 2.30 -19.99
CA ALA A 33 -9.09 2.03 -19.72
C ALA A 33 -9.87 3.27 -20.10
N GLU A 34 -10.27 3.33 -21.33
CA GLU A 34 -11.23 4.34 -21.78
C GLU A 34 -12.56 4.15 -21.06
N CYS A 35 -13.48 5.09 -21.20
CA CYS A 35 -14.78 5.07 -20.52
C CYS A 35 -15.45 3.69 -20.55
N MET A 36 -15.38 2.99 -21.67
CA MET A 36 -15.97 1.66 -21.86
C MET A 36 -15.31 0.53 -21.08
N GLY A 37 -14.10 0.71 -20.57
CA GLY A 37 -13.47 -0.28 -19.68
C GLY A 37 -14.16 -0.41 -18.33
N CYS A 38 -14.76 0.67 -17.86
CA CYS A 38 -15.49 0.74 -16.61
C CYS A 38 -17.01 0.87 -16.82
N HIS A 39 -17.44 1.53 -17.89
CA HIS A 39 -18.85 1.77 -18.23
C HIS A 39 -19.24 0.94 -19.46
N ASN A 40 -20.25 0.09 -19.33
CA ASN A 40 -20.75 -0.74 -20.41
C ASN A 40 -22.21 -0.39 -20.70
N ILE A 41 -22.46 0.23 -21.85
CA ILE A 41 -23.80 0.70 -22.21
C ILE A 41 -24.77 -0.46 -22.51
N HIS A 42 -24.25 -1.59 -22.99
CA HIS A 42 -25.07 -2.71 -23.44
C HIS A 42 -25.19 -3.85 -22.44
N ASP A 43 -24.13 -4.11 -21.64
CA ASP A 43 -24.04 -5.23 -20.71
C ASP A 43 -23.66 -4.78 -19.29
N ALA A 44 -24.16 -3.61 -18.89
CA ALA A 44 -23.90 -3.09 -17.55
C ALA A 44 -24.49 -4.02 -16.49
N LYS A 45 -23.69 -4.37 -15.49
CA LYS A 45 -24.17 -5.10 -14.30
C LYS A 45 -24.82 -4.17 -13.28
N SER A 46 -24.41 -2.90 -13.25
CA SER A 46 -24.99 -1.87 -12.40
C SER A 46 -25.80 -0.88 -13.22
N THR A 47 -27.04 -0.61 -12.80
CA THR A 47 -27.96 0.29 -13.52
C THR A 47 -27.68 1.77 -13.26
N SER A 48 -27.08 2.14 -12.12
CA SER A 48 -26.94 3.55 -11.71
C SER A 48 -25.86 4.31 -12.47
N ALA A 49 -24.79 3.63 -12.89
CA ALA A 49 -23.68 4.24 -13.60
C ALA A 49 -23.22 3.39 -14.80
N LEU A 50 -24.01 2.43 -15.22
CA LEU A 50 -23.70 1.50 -16.32
C LEU A 50 -22.33 0.82 -16.13
N LEU A 51 -22.02 0.38 -14.91
CA LEU A 51 -20.72 -0.20 -14.59
C LEU A 51 -20.58 -1.64 -15.12
N ALA A 52 -19.36 -2.01 -15.48
CA ALA A 52 -18.99 -3.36 -15.90
C ALA A 52 -19.02 -4.39 -14.74
N GLY A 53 -18.99 -3.96 -13.49
CA GLY A 53 -19.20 -4.76 -12.28
C GLY A 53 -20.52 -4.41 -11.59
N THR A 54 -20.98 -5.28 -10.68
CA THR A 54 -22.19 -5.08 -9.88
C THR A 54 -22.08 -3.81 -9.00
N ASP A 55 -20.87 -3.49 -8.57
CA ASP A 55 -20.53 -2.31 -7.81
C ASP A 55 -19.20 -1.70 -8.31
N ILE A 56 -18.82 -0.58 -7.69
CA ILE A 56 -17.63 0.18 -8.08
C ILE A 56 -16.35 -0.64 -7.88
N SER A 57 -16.19 -1.28 -6.72
CA SER A 57 -14.98 -2.04 -6.43
C SER A 57 -14.88 -3.28 -7.33
N SER A 58 -16.00 -3.95 -7.58
CA SER A 58 -16.07 -5.08 -8.53
C SER A 58 -15.64 -4.66 -9.94
N THR A 59 -16.05 -3.47 -10.38
CA THR A 59 -15.59 -2.91 -11.65
C THR A 59 -14.07 -2.73 -11.68
N CYS A 60 -13.48 -2.21 -10.61
CA CYS A 60 -12.03 -2.02 -10.51
C CYS A 60 -11.26 -3.36 -10.50
N ILE A 61 -11.75 -4.34 -9.74
CA ILE A 61 -11.12 -5.65 -9.57
C ILE A 61 -11.16 -6.47 -10.87
N ASN A 62 -12.09 -6.24 -11.79
CA ASN A 62 -12.08 -6.88 -13.11
C ASN A 62 -10.72 -6.72 -13.84
N CYS A 63 -10.01 -5.60 -13.61
CA CYS A 63 -8.67 -5.36 -14.15
C CYS A 63 -7.57 -5.50 -13.09
N HIS A 64 -7.85 -5.17 -11.83
CA HIS A 64 -6.89 -5.19 -10.73
C HIS A 64 -6.90 -6.51 -9.93
N GLY A 65 -7.69 -7.50 -10.34
CA GLY A 65 -7.55 -8.90 -9.91
C GLY A 65 -6.44 -9.62 -10.68
N VAL A 66 -6.06 -10.83 -10.23
CA VAL A 66 -4.94 -11.59 -10.81
C VAL A 66 -5.15 -11.99 -12.27
N THR A 67 -6.36 -12.15 -12.71
CA THR A 67 -6.70 -12.53 -14.09
C THR A 67 -6.75 -11.34 -15.04
N GLY A 68 -6.63 -10.11 -14.55
CA GLY A 68 -6.68 -8.91 -15.37
C GLY A 68 -5.40 -8.68 -16.17
N ALA A 69 -5.48 -7.89 -17.24
CA ALA A 69 -4.35 -7.52 -18.07
C ALA A 69 -3.36 -6.56 -17.37
N SER A 70 -3.71 -6.04 -16.20
CA SER A 70 -2.89 -5.10 -15.42
C SER A 70 -1.79 -5.80 -14.65
N SER A 71 -0.62 -5.16 -14.53
CA SER A 71 0.46 -5.60 -13.64
C SER A 71 0.25 -5.16 -12.18
N TYR A 72 -0.85 -4.52 -11.85
CA TYR A 72 -1.14 -3.95 -10.52
C TYR A 72 -2.27 -4.72 -9.85
N HIS A 73 -2.00 -5.96 -9.52
CA HIS A 73 -2.97 -6.83 -8.86
C HIS A 73 -3.00 -6.58 -7.36
N ILE A 74 -4.19 -6.43 -6.81
CA ILE A 74 -4.46 -6.13 -5.39
C ILE A 74 -5.38 -7.14 -4.73
N VAL A 75 -5.82 -8.14 -5.48
CA VAL A 75 -6.70 -9.22 -5.01
C VAL A 75 -6.14 -10.54 -5.52
N THR A 76 -5.91 -11.48 -4.64
CA THR A 76 -5.64 -12.88 -4.97
C THR A 76 -6.98 -13.64 -5.00
N PRO A 77 -7.29 -14.39 -6.06
CA PRO A 77 -8.51 -15.20 -6.14
C PRO A 77 -8.59 -16.25 -5.03
N ASP A 78 -9.79 -16.60 -4.61
CA ASP A 78 -10.04 -17.61 -3.56
C ASP A 78 -9.45 -18.98 -3.93
N ALA A 79 -9.50 -19.35 -5.21
CA ALA A 79 -8.94 -20.61 -5.71
C ALA A 79 -7.42 -20.71 -5.49
N ASP A 80 -6.72 -19.58 -5.44
CA ASP A 80 -5.27 -19.50 -5.25
C ASP A 80 -4.89 -19.37 -3.76
N MET A 81 -5.88 -19.36 -2.87
CA MET A 81 -5.69 -19.18 -1.42
C MET A 81 -6.31 -20.34 -0.61
N PRO A 82 -6.03 -21.61 -0.89
CA PRO A 82 -6.48 -22.68 -0.02
C PRO A 82 -5.98 -22.48 1.43
N ALA A 83 -6.46 -23.30 2.36
CA ALA A 83 -6.03 -23.24 3.76
C ALA A 83 -4.50 -23.33 3.86
N GLY A 84 -3.89 -22.45 4.64
CA GLY A 84 -2.43 -22.36 4.83
C GLY A 84 -1.66 -21.69 3.68
N THR A 85 -2.34 -21.29 2.60
CA THR A 85 -1.70 -20.56 1.48
C THR A 85 -2.04 -19.08 1.57
N PRO A 86 -1.06 -18.17 1.64
CA PRO A 86 -1.30 -16.72 1.73
C PRO A 86 -1.78 -16.12 0.41
N PRO A 87 -2.34 -14.90 0.43
CA PRO A 87 -2.49 -14.07 -0.76
C PRO A 87 -1.16 -13.86 -1.48
N GLY A 88 -1.16 -13.83 -2.82
CA GLY A 88 0.04 -13.82 -3.65
C GLY A 88 0.69 -12.46 -3.87
N ASN A 89 -0.08 -11.37 -3.81
CA ASN A 89 0.40 -10.05 -4.21
C ASN A 89 1.16 -9.35 -3.08
N ARG A 90 2.20 -8.58 -3.48
CA ARG A 90 3.07 -7.80 -2.57
C ARG A 90 2.97 -6.31 -2.88
N THR A 91 1.76 -5.82 -3.10
CA THR A 91 1.54 -4.41 -3.39
C THR A 91 1.74 -3.55 -2.13
N PRO A 92 2.09 -2.27 -2.28
CA PRO A 92 2.33 -1.37 -1.15
C PRO A 92 1.19 -1.26 -0.16
N GLY A 93 -0.04 -1.25 -0.67
CA GLY A 93 -1.25 -1.22 0.14
C GLY A 93 -1.61 -2.56 0.77
N GLY A 94 -1.01 -3.66 0.29
CA GLY A 94 -1.37 -5.01 0.65
C GLY A 94 -2.41 -5.64 -0.28
N ASP A 95 -2.68 -6.93 -0.08
CA ASP A 95 -3.61 -7.73 -0.87
C ASP A 95 -4.93 -7.90 -0.11
N PHE A 96 -6.03 -7.54 -0.74
CA PHE A 96 -7.37 -7.71 -0.13
C PHE A 96 -7.73 -9.17 0.15
N GLY A 97 -7.04 -10.14 -0.43
CA GLY A 97 -7.21 -11.56 -0.08
C GLY A 97 -7.03 -11.86 1.40
N TRP A 98 -6.27 -11.03 2.15
CA TRP A 98 -6.15 -11.15 3.60
C TRP A 98 -7.48 -10.98 4.33
N LEU A 99 -8.44 -10.23 3.80
CA LEU A 99 -9.80 -10.08 4.37
C LEU A 99 -10.58 -11.40 4.42
N LYS A 100 -10.16 -12.41 3.67
CA LYS A 100 -10.78 -13.73 3.62
C LYS A 100 -10.05 -14.78 4.48
N LYS A 101 -8.96 -14.40 5.15
CA LYS A 101 -8.18 -15.26 6.03
C LYS A 101 -8.61 -15.08 7.47
N THR A 102 -9.12 -16.14 8.07
CA THR A 102 -9.48 -16.20 9.50
C THR A 102 -8.55 -17.17 10.20
N TYR A 103 -8.01 -16.74 11.33
CA TYR A 103 -7.08 -17.54 12.13
C TYR A 103 -7.66 -17.83 13.51
N THR A 104 -7.49 -19.07 13.96
CA THR A 104 -7.87 -19.47 15.33
C THR A 104 -6.64 -20.01 16.04
N TYR A 105 -6.36 -19.49 17.21
CA TYR A 105 -5.19 -19.88 18.00
C TYR A 105 -5.45 -19.73 19.49
N SER A 106 -4.60 -20.36 20.30
CA SER A 106 -4.66 -20.28 21.76
C SER A 106 -3.47 -19.48 22.29
N PRO A 107 -3.64 -18.19 22.64
CA PRO A 107 -2.56 -17.40 23.22
C PRO A 107 -2.16 -17.90 24.61
N ARG A 108 -3.08 -18.56 25.31
CA ARG A 108 -2.88 -19.25 26.62
C ARG A 108 -3.65 -20.55 26.63
N ALA A 109 -3.16 -21.53 27.37
CA ALA A 109 -3.84 -22.81 27.53
C ALA A 109 -5.31 -22.60 27.95
N GLY A 110 -6.23 -23.19 27.21
CA GLY A 110 -7.68 -23.13 27.49
C GLY A 110 -8.42 -21.91 26.99
N SER A 111 -7.76 -21.01 26.23
CA SER A 111 -8.41 -19.80 25.69
C SER A 111 -8.17 -19.74 24.18
N ASN A 112 -9.20 -20.00 23.39
CA ASN A 112 -9.13 -19.81 21.93
C ASN A 112 -9.52 -18.38 21.56
N VAL A 113 -8.75 -17.78 20.66
CA VAL A 113 -9.03 -16.50 20.01
C VAL A 113 -9.25 -16.77 18.54
N THR A 114 -10.30 -16.18 17.97
CA THR A 114 -10.53 -16.16 16.54
C THR A 114 -10.28 -14.75 16.04
N GLU A 115 -9.31 -14.60 15.14
CA GLU A 115 -9.01 -13.39 14.42
C GLU A 115 -9.69 -13.49 13.06
N ALA A 116 -10.82 -12.79 12.93
CA ALA A 116 -11.60 -12.80 11.70
C ALA A 116 -10.91 -12.00 10.59
N GLY A 117 -11.10 -12.41 9.34
CA GLY A 117 -10.47 -11.77 8.19
C GLY A 117 -10.84 -10.30 8.02
N ASP A 118 -12.05 -9.90 8.41
CA ASP A 118 -12.50 -8.51 8.38
C ASP A 118 -11.66 -7.56 9.26
N THR A 119 -10.91 -8.09 10.22
CA THR A 119 -9.98 -7.30 11.05
C THR A 119 -8.66 -6.96 10.37
N HIS A 120 -8.39 -7.51 9.19
CA HIS A 120 -7.11 -7.41 8.48
C HIS A 120 -6.99 -6.19 7.58
N GLY A 121 -8.06 -5.44 7.32
CA GLY A 121 -7.97 -4.36 6.35
C GLY A 121 -9.22 -3.51 6.22
N HIS A 122 -9.23 -2.69 5.19
CA HIS A 122 -10.41 -1.98 4.76
C HIS A 122 -11.38 -2.93 4.03
N ASN A 123 -12.51 -3.22 4.62
CA ASN A 123 -13.54 -4.11 4.07
C ASN A 123 -14.31 -3.42 2.94
N ILE A 124 -13.71 -3.40 1.75
CA ILE A 124 -14.34 -2.84 0.56
C ILE A 124 -15.55 -3.68 0.14
N VAL A 125 -16.61 -3.03 -0.32
CA VAL A 125 -17.74 -3.72 -0.94
C VAL A 125 -17.40 -4.04 -2.38
N ALA A 126 -17.23 -5.33 -2.70
CA ALA A 126 -16.96 -5.85 -4.04
C ALA A 126 -17.67 -7.20 -4.22
N VAL A 127 -18.97 -7.11 -4.52
CA VAL A 127 -19.91 -8.24 -4.48
C VAL A 127 -19.53 -9.35 -5.47
N ASP A 128 -19.08 -9.00 -6.68
CA ASP A 128 -18.67 -9.98 -7.70
C ASP A 128 -17.48 -10.84 -7.27
N PHE A 129 -16.73 -10.40 -6.26
CA PHE A 129 -15.54 -11.05 -5.73
C PHE A 129 -15.72 -11.53 -4.28
N GLY A 130 -16.94 -11.49 -3.75
CA GLY A 130 -17.26 -11.98 -2.40
C GLY A 130 -16.70 -11.13 -1.26
N TYR A 131 -16.45 -9.84 -1.48
CA TYR A 131 -16.10 -8.89 -0.43
C TYR A 131 -17.33 -8.13 0.04
N THR A 132 -17.51 -8.08 1.36
CA THR A 132 -18.63 -7.41 2.01
C THR A 132 -18.14 -6.34 2.98
N ALA A 133 -19.02 -5.42 3.35
CA ALA A 133 -18.74 -4.44 4.38
C ALA A 133 -18.37 -5.11 5.72
N ASP A 134 -17.63 -4.39 6.56
CA ASP A 134 -17.30 -4.81 7.92
C ASP A 134 -18.59 -5.02 8.73
N GLY A 135 -18.77 -6.23 9.23
CA GLY A 135 -19.94 -6.59 10.04
C GLY A 135 -19.80 -6.19 11.52
N THR A 136 -18.61 -5.84 11.95
CA THR A 136 -18.28 -5.48 13.34
C THR A 136 -18.14 -3.97 13.51
N ASN A 137 -17.35 -3.33 12.63
CA ASN A 137 -17.16 -1.89 12.63
C ASN A 137 -18.08 -1.26 11.59
N LEU A 138 -19.28 -0.91 11.98
CA LEU A 138 -20.30 -0.34 11.08
C LEU A 138 -19.94 1.06 10.57
N THR A 139 -18.99 1.71 11.21
CA THR A 139 -18.40 2.97 10.78
C THR A 139 -16.88 2.91 10.87
N ALA A 140 -16.19 3.80 10.15
CA ALA A 140 -14.74 3.93 10.24
C ALA A 140 -14.30 4.11 11.70
N PRO A 141 -13.35 3.32 12.22
CA PRO A 141 -12.87 3.47 13.60
C PRO A 141 -12.38 4.90 13.88
N GLY A 142 -12.94 5.52 14.92
CA GLY A 142 -12.67 6.94 15.24
C GLY A 142 -13.20 7.92 14.19
N GLY A 143 -14.29 7.55 13.51
CA GLY A 143 -14.97 8.40 12.54
C GLY A 143 -16.40 7.96 12.29
N ASP A 144 -17.02 8.54 11.29
CA ASP A 144 -18.44 8.39 11.00
C ASP A 144 -18.74 7.89 9.58
N MET A 145 -17.72 7.54 8.79
CA MET A 145 -17.94 6.98 7.45
C MET A 145 -18.56 5.59 7.56
N ASP A 146 -19.73 5.40 6.95
CA ASP A 146 -20.45 4.13 6.93
C ASP A 146 -19.64 3.03 6.20
N ALA A 147 -19.42 1.90 6.86
CA ALA A 147 -18.66 0.78 6.32
C ALA A 147 -19.27 0.20 5.03
N THR A 148 -20.61 0.26 4.89
CA THR A 148 -21.30 -0.22 3.67
C THR A 148 -21.02 0.63 2.43
N GLN A 149 -20.47 1.82 2.62
CA GLN A 149 -20.11 2.75 1.55
C GLN A 149 -18.62 2.67 1.16
N LEU A 150 -17.83 1.83 1.84
CA LEU A 150 -16.40 1.73 1.56
C LEU A 150 -16.14 0.99 0.25
N SER A 151 -15.50 1.67 -0.69
CA SER A 151 -15.17 1.15 -2.01
C SER A 151 -13.85 1.73 -2.51
N CYS A 152 -13.32 1.21 -3.61
CA CYS A 152 -12.08 1.72 -4.20
C CYS A 152 -12.12 3.23 -4.45
N ASN A 153 -13.25 3.74 -4.92
CA ASN A 153 -13.41 5.16 -5.19
C ASN A 153 -13.67 6.02 -3.94
N SER A 154 -13.76 5.42 -2.76
CA SER A 154 -13.73 6.19 -1.51
C SER A 154 -12.36 6.86 -1.33
N CYS A 155 -11.29 6.20 -1.80
CA CYS A 155 -9.90 6.65 -1.68
C CYS A 155 -9.30 7.12 -3.01
N HIS A 156 -9.60 6.43 -4.11
CA HIS A 156 -9.06 6.71 -5.44
C HIS A 156 -10.05 7.51 -6.29
N ASP A 157 -9.51 8.44 -7.09
CA ASP A 157 -10.27 9.18 -8.08
C ASP A 157 -9.91 8.70 -9.48
N ASN A 158 -10.65 7.73 -9.98
CA ASN A 158 -10.45 7.16 -11.31
C ASN A 158 -10.68 8.16 -12.45
N HIS A 159 -11.42 9.24 -12.21
CA HIS A 159 -11.60 10.32 -13.20
C HIS A 159 -10.51 11.40 -13.13
N GLY A 160 -9.61 11.34 -12.15
CA GLY A 160 -8.45 12.21 -12.08
C GLY A 160 -8.79 13.68 -11.87
N LYS A 161 -9.66 13.99 -10.92
CA LYS A 161 -9.97 15.38 -10.58
C LYS A 161 -8.72 16.14 -10.10
N LEU A 162 -7.89 15.48 -9.27
CA LEU A 162 -6.62 16.05 -8.86
C LEU A 162 -5.54 15.74 -9.88
N ARG A 163 -4.75 16.75 -10.22
CA ARG A 163 -3.66 16.65 -11.19
C ARG A 163 -2.50 17.55 -10.81
N ARG A 164 -1.28 17.15 -11.16
CA ARG A 164 -0.08 17.94 -11.00
C ARG A 164 0.27 18.62 -12.32
N LEU A 165 0.36 19.93 -12.29
CA LEU A 165 0.69 20.79 -13.43
C LEU A 165 2.21 20.89 -13.65
N SER A 166 2.62 21.52 -14.74
CA SER A 166 4.04 21.70 -15.11
C SER A 166 4.86 22.53 -14.13
N ASP A 167 4.23 23.38 -13.35
CA ASP A 167 4.85 24.17 -12.28
C ASP A 167 4.89 23.45 -10.93
N GLY A 168 4.45 22.18 -10.88
CA GLY A 168 4.35 21.39 -9.65
C GLY A 168 3.07 21.59 -8.86
N THR A 169 2.24 22.57 -9.22
CA THR A 169 0.97 22.85 -8.53
C THR A 169 0.00 21.68 -8.68
N ILE A 170 -0.69 21.34 -7.60
CA ILE A 170 -1.81 20.40 -7.62
C ILE A 170 -3.11 21.17 -7.77
N ALA A 171 -3.83 20.89 -8.85
CA ALA A 171 -5.07 21.57 -9.21
C ALA A 171 -6.23 20.59 -9.42
N THR A 172 -7.46 21.08 -9.33
CA THR A 172 -8.69 20.33 -9.60
C THR A 172 -9.26 20.61 -10.99
N THR A 173 -8.68 21.58 -11.70
CA THR A 173 -9.06 22.02 -13.05
C THR A 173 -7.80 22.19 -13.89
N GLY A 174 -7.97 22.46 -15.17
CA GLY A 174 -6.88 22.73 -16.12
C GLY A 174 -6.62 21.58 -17.08
N ALA A 175 -5.37 21.41 -17.46
CA ALA A 175 -4.94 20.50 -18.51
C ALA A 175 -5.33 19.04 -18.25
N PRO A 176 -5.57 18.23 -19.30
CA PRO A 176 -5.88 16.82 -19.13
C PRO A 176 -4.67 16.07 -18.56
N ILE A 177 -4.93 15.05 -17.77
CA ILE A 177 -3.91 14.13 -17.29
C ILE A 177 -3.49 13.21 -18.44
N ILE A 178 -2.20 13.19 -18.75
CA ILE A 178 -1.64 12.43 -19.87
C ILE A 178 -0.85 11.20 -19.43
N ALA A 179 -0.46 11.12 -18.15
CA ALA A 179 0.33 10.03 -17.60
C ALA A 179 0.19 9.94 -16.07
N SER A 180 0.62 8.82 -15.49
CA SER A 180 0.78 8.69 -14.05
C SER A 180 1.89 9.62 -13.55
N GLY A 181 1.63 10.38 -12.51
CA GLY A 181 2.64 11.17 -11.80
C GLY A 181 3.21 10.47 -10.56
N SER A 182 2.91 9.19 -10.35
CA SER A 182 3.22 8.47 -9.11
C SER A 182 4.68 8.06 -8.95
N TYR A 183 5.43 7.94 -10.06
CA TYR A 183 6.74 7.29 -10.07
C TYR A 183 7.89 8.30 -10.11
N ASN A 184 9.03 7.91 -9.54
CA ASN A 184 10.24 8.74 -9.56
C ASN A 184 10.77 8.99 -10.98
N ASN A 185 10.48 8.11 -11.94
CA ASN A 185 10.80 8.24 -13.34
C ASN A 185 9.64 8.80 -14.20
N SER A 186 8.52 9.21 -13.58
CA SER A 186 7.45 9.89 -14.31
C SER A 186 7.96 11.21 -14.89
N ALA A 187 7.74 11.43 -16.17
CA ALA A 187 8.07 12.71 -16.79
C ALA A 187 7.26 13.86 -16.16
N ASP A 188 7.84 15.03 -16.07
CA ASP A 188 7.09 16.23 -15.74
C ASP A 188 6.20 16.64 -16.92
N PRO A 189 4.98 17.10 -16.67
CA PRO A 189 4.11 17.54 -17.73
C PRO A 189 4.65 18.82 -18.37
N ALA A 190 4.55 18.93 -19.68
CA ALA A 190 4.83 20.17 -20.38
C ALA A 190 3.77 21.24 -20.08
N ALA A 191 4.05 22.49 -20.44
CA ALA A 191 3.06 23.57 -20.32
C ALA A 191 1.75 23.19 -21.06
N GLY A 192 0.62 23.38 -20.41
CA GLY A 192 -0.68 22.98 -20.94
C GLY A 192 -1.01 21.47 -20.78
N GLN A 193 -0.17 20.72 -20.08
CA GLN A 193 -0.38 19.30 -19.74
C GLN A 193 -0.40 19.11 -18.22
N ALA A 194 -0.89 17.96 -17.78
CA ALA A 194 -0.85 17.53 -16.38
C ALA A 194 -0.56 16.03 -16.26
N VAL A 195 -0.08 15.61 -15.11
CA VAL A 195 0.01 14.19 -14.73
C VAL A 195 -0.85 13.92 -13.49
N GLY A 196 -1.14 12.65 -13.24
CA GLY A 196 -1.86 12.24 -12.04
C GLY A 196 -1.06 12.54 -10.77
N VAL A 197 -1.76 12.65 -9.65
CA VAL A 197 -1.16 12.61 -8.32
C VAL A 197 -0.87 11.16 -7.91
N TYR A 198 -0.17 10.98 -6.78
CA TYR A 198 0.17 9.66 -6.25
C TYR A 198 -1.03 8.72 -6.25
N ARG A 199 -0.92 7.63 -7.02
CA ARG A 199 -1.93 6.55 -7.11
C ARG A 199 -3.35 7.04 -7.41
N LEU A 200 -3.52 8.20 -8.04
CA LEU A 200 -4.83 8.83 -8.26
C LEU A 200 -5.64 8.96 -6.97
N LEU A 201 -4.99 9.16 -5.83
CA LEU A 201 -5.71 9.37 -4.58
C LEU A 201 -6.50 10.68 -4.63
N ARG A 202 -7.63 10.68 -3.93
CA ARG A 202 -8.40 11.89 -3.70
C ARG A 202 -7.60 12.87 -2.86
N GLY A 203 -7.98 14.10 -2.85
CA GLY A 203 -7.36 15.13 -2.02
C GLY A 203 -8.20 16.37 -1.94
N ASN A 204 -7.61 17.45 -1.47
CA ASN A 204 -8.30 18.70 -1.12
C ASN A 204 -9.38 19.12 -2.14
N GLY A 205 -10.60 19.33 -1.64
CA GLY A 205 -11.76 19.69 -2.43
C GLY A 205 -12.39 18.55 -3.25
N SER A 206 -11.88 17.31 -3.12
CA SER A 206 -12.46 16.12 -3.73
C SER A 206 -13.37 15.41 -2.73
N THR A 207 -14.56 15.04 -3.16
CA THR A 207 -15.50 14.25 -2.34
C THR A 207 -15.46 12.79 -2.77
N ALA A 208 -15.42 11.88 -1.81
CA ALA A 208 -15.51 10.45 -2.07
C ALA A 208 -16.79 10.12 -2.87
N GLY A 209 -16.68 9.26 -3.87
CA GLY A 209 -17.82 8.84 -4.66
C GLY A 209 -18.83 8.03 -3.85
N SER A 210 -18.36 7.27 -2.86
CA SER A 210 -19.17 6.62 -1.84
C SER A 210 -18.82 7.18 -0.48
N GLY A 211 -19.81 7.24 0.43
CA GLY A 211 -19.63 7.72 1.80
C GLY A 211 -19.57 9.25 1.95
N GLY A 212 -19.56 10.02 0.85
CA GLY A 212 -19.71 11.48 0.87
C GLY A 212 -18.64 12.28 1.60
N LYS A 213 -17.49 11.68 1.95
CA LYS A 213 -16.41 12.35 2.69
C LYS A 213 -15.63 13.29 1.79
N THR A 214 -15.45 14.54 2.20
CA THR A 214 -14.67 15.55 1.48
C THR A 214 -13.28 15.64 2.09
N PHE A 215 -12.28 15.46 1.25
CA PHE A 215 -10.86 15.55 1.64
C PHE A 215 -10.42 17.00 1.79
N SER A 216 -9.70 17.31 2.85
CA SER A 216 -9.08 18.61 3.11
C SER A 216 -7.56 18.59 2.89
N ALA A 217 -6.96 17.41 2.74
CA ALA A 217 -5.53 17.27 2.55
C ALA A 217 -5.19 16.64 1.20
N VAL A 218 -3.97 16.88 0.73
CA VAL A 218 -3.37 16.21 -0.42
C VAL A 218 -2.38 15.18 0.08
N PHE A 219 -2.39 13.99 -0.52
CA PHE A 219 -1.45 12.94 -0.21
C PHE A 219 -0.23 13.05 -1.13
N ASN A 220 0.87 13.54 -0.61
CA ASN A 220 2.10 13.69 -1.37
C ASN A 220 3.00 12.46 -1.17
N ALA A 221 3.27 11.72 -2.23
CA ALA A 221 4.24 10.63 -2.21
C ALA A 221 4.76 10.34 -3.61
N VAL A 222 5.94 9.72 -3.67
CA VAL A 222 6.56 9.22 -4.90
C VAL A 222 7.03 7.78 -4.66
N VAL A 223 6.77 6.91 -5.61
CA VAL A 223 7.22 5.52 -5.60
C VAL A 223 8.31 5.28 -6.63
N PRO A 224 9.25 4.37 -6.39
CA PRO A 224 10.15 3.91 -7.43
C PRO A 224 9.38 3.14 -8.52
N SER A 225 9.87 3.19 -9.74
CA SER A 225 9.19 2.66 -10.94
C SER A 225 8.83 1.18 -10.89
N THR A 226 9.51 0.39 -10.06
CA THR A 226 9.28 -1.06 -9.93
C THR A 226 8.58 -1.46 -8.63
N TYR A 227 8.17 -0.50 -7.82
CA TYR A 227 7.65 -0.75 -6.47
C TYR A 227 6.42 -1.65 -6.41
N ASN A 228 5.57 -1.63 -7.42
CA ASN A 228 4.36 -2.46 -7.42
C ASN A 228 4.62 -3.97 -7.44
N ARG A 229 5.85 -4.40 -7.64
CA ARG A 229 6.18 -5.80 -7.90
C ARG A 229 6.75 -6.54 -6.71
N SER A 230 7.45 -5.88 -5.80
CA SER A 230 8.03 -6.57 -4.64
C SER A 230 8.69 -5.62 -3.64
N GLU A 231 8.41 -5.81 -2.36
CA GLU A 231 9.22 -5.32 -1.23
C GLU A 231 10.09 -6.45 -0.64
N ALA A 232 10.14 -7.62 -1.27
CA ALA A 232 10.58 -8.85 -0.65
C ALA A 232 12.06 -8.89 -0.26
N THR A 233 12.97 -8.53 -1.14
CA THR A 233 14.39 -8.84 -0.95
C THR A 233 15.22 -7.66 -0.48
N ALA A 234 14.78 -6.46 -0.75
CA ALA A 234 15.49 -5.24 -0.36
C ALA A 234 14.52 -4.19 0.17
N PRO A 235 14.93 -3.33 1.10
CA PRO A 235 14.15 -2.17 1.48
C PRO A 235 13.84 -1.33 0.24
N THR A 236 12.57 -1.27 -0.11
CA THR A 236 12.05 -0.41 -1.17
C THR A 236 11.55 0.87 -0.53
N ARG A 237 12.11 2.01 -0.89
CA ARG A 237 11.73 3.29 -0.29
C ARG A 237 10.65 3.97 -1.12
N VAL A 238 9.44 4.04 -0.60
CA VAL A 238 8.47 5.06 -1.00
C VAL A 238 8.83 6.34 -0.28
N ALA A 239 8.94 7.44 -1.01
CA ALA A 239 9.11 8.75 -0.43
C ALA A 239 7.74 9.32 -0.07
N TYR A 240 7.42 9.29 1.20
CA TYR A 240 6.20 9.87 1.74
C TYR A 240 6.46 11.32 2.14
N GLY A 241 5.65 12.23 1.61
CA GLY A 241 5.68 13.65 1.94
C GLY A 241 4.52 14.06 2.82
N ALA A 242 4.21 15.36 2.83
CA ALA A 242 3.18 15.94 3.68
C ALA A 242 1.76 15.43 3.41
N GLY A 243 0.90 15.51 4.42
CA GLY A 243 -0.55 15.37 4.30
C GLY A 243 -1.11 13.96 4.46
N ILE A 244 -0.27 12.94 4.66
CA ILE A 244 -0.72 11.53 4.69
C ILE A 244 -1.67 11.26 5.85
N SER A 245 -1.30 11.66 7.06
CA SER A 245 -2.14 11.42 8.25
C SER A 245 -3.40 12.29 8.24
N ASP A 246 -3.32 13.53 7.78
CA ASP A 246 -4.48 14.40 7.60
C ASP A 246 -5.44 13.83 6.55
N TRP A 247 -4.88 13.20 5.52
CA TRP A 247 -5.67 12.51 4.50
C TRP A 247 -6.45 11.32 5.09
N CYS A 248 -5.82 10.51 5.91
CA CYS A 248 -6.47 9.40 6.64
C CYS A 248 -7.54 9.92 7.61
N ALA A 249 -7.29 11.06 8.27
CA ALA A 249 -8.21 11.70 9.20
C ALA A 249 -9.54 12.13 8.55
N THR A 250 -9.63 12.20 7.21
CA THR A 250 -10.89 12.44 6.51
C THR A 250 -11.98 11.43 6.93
N CYS A 251 -11.60 10.17 7.17
CA CYS A 251 -12.50 9.12 7.64
C CYS A 251 -12.25 8.72 9.11
N HIS A 252 -11.07 9.00 9.66
CA HIS A 252 -10.60 8.61 10.99
C HIS A 252 -10.29 9.82 11.87
N SER A 253 -11.20 10.78 11.96
CA SER A 253 -10.97 12.09 12.59
C SER A 253 -10.47 12.01 14.03
N ASP A 254 -11.03 11.13 14.85
CA ASP A 254 -10.70 11.02 16.28
C ASP A 254 -9.35 10.35 16.52
N MET A 255 -8.88 9.53 15.57
CA MET A 255 -7.56 8.91 15.65
C MET A 255 -6.43 9.93 15.42
N HIS A 256 -6.75 11.09 14.85
CA HIS A 256 -5.81 12.16 14.57
C HIS A 256 -5.86 13.30 15.59
N SER A 257 -7.04 13.61 16.11
CA SER A 257 -7.28 14.79 16.96
C SER A 257 -6.82 14.63 18.41
N GLY A 258 -6.48 13.43 18.85
CA GLY A 258 -6.16 13.14 20.26
C GLY A 258 -7.36 13.28 21.21
N THR A 259 -8.56 13.47 20.69
CA THR A 259 -9.80 13.58 21.49
C THR A 259 -10.39 12.22 21.83
N SER A 260 -9.90 11.17 21.24
CA SER A 260 -10.30 9.79 21.53
C SER A 260 -9.87 9.41 22.95
N SER A 261 -10.73 8.66 23.66
CA SER A 261 -10.37 8.00 24.92
C SER A 261 -9.34 6.88 24.74
N LYS A 262 -8.97 6.57 23.51
CA LYS A 262 -7.94 5.57 23.13
C LYS A 262 -6.61 6.26 22.89
N MET A 263 -5.53 5.54 23.16
CA MET A 263 -4.19 6.02 22.89
C MET A 263 -4.01 6.19 21.36
N THR A 264 -3.59 7.38 20.94
CA THR A 264 -3.25 7.70 19.56
C THR A 264 -1.77 8.02 19.47
N HIS A 265 -1.11 7.61 18.37
CA HIS A 265 0.27 8.04 18.10
C HIS A 265 0.28 9.51 17.68
N PRO A 266 1.32 10.27 18.07
CA PRO A 266 1.46 11.68 17.72
C PRO A 266 1.88 11.82 16.24
N VAL A 267 0.96 11.53 15.32
CA VAL A 267 1.19 11.73 13.88
C VAL A 267 1.29 13.22 13.55
N ASN A 268 1.98 13.55 12.43
CA ASN A 268 2.26 14.93 11.99
C ASN A 268 3.15 15.76 12.94
N GLN A 269 3.76 15.15 13.94
CA GLN A 269 4.78 15.80 14.76
C GLN A 269 6.15 15.26 14.41
N GLY A 270 7.17 16.11 14.45
CA GLY A 270 8.55 15.69 14.27
C GLY A 270 8.94 14.61 15.30
N LEU A 271 9.75 13.65 14.87
CA LEU A 271 10.21 12.54 15.71
C LEU A 271 10.96 13.02 16.95
N GLY A 272 11.59 14.20 16.86
CA GLY A 272 12.47 14.69 17.91
C GLY A 272 13.76 13.89 18.01
N THR A 273 14.61 14.29 18.94
CA THR A 273 15.97 13.74 19.06
C THR A 273 15.97 12.27 19.46
N ASP A 274 15.18 11.90 20.47
CA ASP A 274 15.23 10.56 21.06
C ASP A 274 14.66 9.49 20.13
N VAL A 275 13.50 9.75 19.54
CA VAL A 275 12.86 8.78 18.62
C VAL A 275 13.68 8.61 17.34
N ALA A 276 14.19 9.71 16.77
CA ALA A 276 15.05 9.62 15.59
C ALA A 276 16.37 8.90 15.90
N ALA A 277 16.97 9.14 17.08
CA ALA A 277 18.18 8.43 17.51
C ALA A 277 17.91 6.94 17.70
N ASN A 278 16.82 6.56 18.36
CA ASN A 278 16.43 5.16 18.55
C ASN A 278 16.20 4.45 17.21
N TYR A 279 15.43 5.07 16.32
CA TYR A 279 15.19 4.51 14.99
C TYR A 279 16.48 4.24 14.23
N ASN A 280 17.39 5.20 14.26
CA ASN A 280 18.65 5.14 13.52
C ASN A 280 19.66 4.15 14.11
N ALA A 281 19.65 3.98 15.42
CA ALA A 281 20.53 3.03 16.10
C ALA A 281 20.04 1.58 15.98
N TYR A 282 18.73 1.35 15.87
CA TYR A 282 18.13 0.03 15.93
C TYR A 282 18.36 -0.77 14.63
N ILE A 283 19.15 -1.81 14.68
CA ILE A 283 19.36 -2.78 13.60
C ILE A 283 18.46 -3.99 13.79
N GLY A 284 18.34 -4.48 15.00
CA GLY A 284 17.53 -5.61 15.40
C GLY A 284 17.51 -5.74 16.91
N SER A 285 16.74 -6.65 17.46
CA SER A 285 16.63 -6.85 18.90
C SER A 285 18.00 -7.00 19.57
N GLY A 286 18.24 -6.21 20.60
CA GLY A 286 19.50 -6.14 21.31
C GLY A 286 20.64 -5.49 20.54
N ASN A 287 20.44 -4.97 19.35
CA ASN A 287 21.47 -4.34 18.55
C ASN A 287 21.12 -2.89 18.19
N MET A 288 21.71 -1.95 18.92
CA MET A 288 21.55 -0.51 18.81
C MET A 288 22.83 0.17 18.26
N THR A 289 23.51 -0.46 17.29
CA THR A 289 24.77 0.04 16.73
C THR A 289 24.63 0.69 15.35
N GLY A 290 23.41 0.82 14.85
CA GLY A 290 23.12 1.43 13.56
C GLY A 290 23.40 2.92 13.50
N THR A 291 23.40 3.45 12.30
CA THR A 291 23.61 4.87 12.01
C THR A 291 22.55 5.41 11.08
N ASN A 292 22.28 6.70 11.09
CA ASN A 292 21.33 7.35 10.20
C ASN A 292 21.54 6.98 8.72
N ALA A 293 22.79 6.87 8.27
CA ALA A 293 23.09 6.59 6.86
C ALA A 293 22.55 5.25 6.33
N THR A 294 22.26 4.27 7.22
CA THR A 294 21.90 2.90 6.82
C THR A 294 20.63 2.36 7.48
N SER A 295 19.89 3.19 8.22
CA SER A 295 18.84 2.72 9.13
C SER A 295 17.45 2.60 8.53
N TYR A 296 17.22 3.10 7.31
CA TYR A 296 15.89 3.02 6.69
C TYR A 296 15.37 1.59 6.59
N ASP A 297 14.14 1.39 7.02
CA ASP A 297 13.42 0.13 6.88
C ASP A 297 12.05 0.39 6.22
N SER A 298 11.79 -0.28 5.10
CA SER A 298 10.53 -0.16 4.36
C SER A 298 9.32 -0.70 5.13
N ILE A 299 9.51 -1.53 6.15
CA ILE A 299 8.43 -2.00 7.03
C ILE A 299 7.98 -0.89 7.98
N VAL A 300 8.88 0.01 8.38
CA VAL A 300 8.58 1.15 9.26
C VAL A 300 8.95 2.45 8.55
N PRO A 301 8.22 2.84 7.50
CA PRO A 301 8.48 4.08 6.79
C PRO A 301 8.08 5.29 7.63
N PHE A 302 8.58 6.45 7.26
CA PHE A 302 8.25 7.73 7.89
C PHE A 302 7.94 8.78 6.81
N GLN A 303 7.26 9.84 7.23
CA GLN A 303 7.01 11.01 6.40
C GLN A 303 8.24 11.94 6.45
N SER A 304 8.78 12.29 5.29
CA SER A 304 9.98 13.12 5.19
C SER A 304 9.65 14.60 5.41
N ASP A 305 10.17 15.16 6.47
CA ASP A 305 10.22 16.60 6.84
C ASP A 305 9.00 17.44 6.40
N ASN A 306 7.81 16.92 6.44
CA ASN A 306 6.58 17.59 6.00
C ASN A 306 6.68 18.22 4.58
N THR A 307 7.55 17.71 3.72
CA THR A 307 7.73 18.25 2.38
C THR A 307 6.62 17.86 1.42
N SER A 308 6.26 18.76 0.56
CA SER A 308 5.43 18.50 -0.63
C SER A 308 6.23 18.66 -1.93
N ASP A 309 7.53 18.99 -1.85
CA ASP A 309 8.39 19.12 -3.02
C ASP A 309 8.59 17.79 -3.72
N TYR A 310 8.06 17.71 -4.92
CA TYR A 310 8.10 16.51 -5.74
C TYR A 310 9.52 16.12 -6.18
N THR A 311 10.41 17.08 -6.36
CA THR A 311 11.82 16.86 -6.74
C THR A 311 12.57 16.18 -5.60
N VAL A 312 12.36 16.64 -4.37
CA VAL A 312 12.92 16.01 -3.16
C VAL A 312 12.37 14.59 -3.01
N LEU A 313 11.08 14.41 -3.11
CA LEU A 313 10.46 13.09 -2.98
C LEU A 313 10.96 12.12 -4.06
N ARG A 314 11.16 12.57 -5.30
CA ARG A 314 11.75 11.75 -6.36
C ARG A 314 13.15 11.25 -6.03
N SER A 315 13.98 12.07 -5.43
CA SER A 315 15.36 11.70 -5.08
C SER A 315 15.42 10.68 -3.95
N LEU A 316 14.39 10.63 -3.11
CA LEU A 316 14.28 9.69 -2.00
C LEU A 316 13.66 8.35 -2.39
N ALA A 317 12.85 8.31 -3.44
CA ALA A 317 12.16 7.09 -3.87
C ALA A 317 13.15 6.12 -4.54
N ASP A 318 13.31 4.94 -3.95
CA ASP A 318 14.34 3.97 -4.35
C ASP A 318 13.85 2.51 -4.23
N ASN A 319 14.20 1.69 -5.20
CA ASN A 319 13.98 0.25 -5.20
C ASN A 319 15.26 -0.57 -5.24
N THR A 320 16.41 0.09 -5.23
CA THR A 320 17.74 -0.52 -5.35
C THR A 320 18.43 -0.65 -4.01
N ASN A 321 17.79 -0.22 -2.92
CA ASN A 321 18.33 -0.21 -1.57
C ASN A 321 19.61 0.63 -1.44
N THR A 322 19.73 1.70 -2.21
CA THR A 322 20.85 2.65 -2.16
C THR A 322 20.53 3.85 -1.26
N VAL A 323 19.27 4.29 -1.21
CA VAL A 323 18.82 5.41 -0.36
C VAL A 323 18.35 4.87 0.99
N LYS A 324 19.31 4.60 1.87
CA LYS A 324 19.12 3.98 3.19
C LYS A 324 19.07 4.98 4.35
N THR A 325 19.13 6.25 4.08
CA THR A 325 19.12 7.28 5.12
C THR A 325 17.85 7.19 5.96
N GLY A 326 18.02 7.00 7.25
CA GLY A 326 16.92 7.00 8.22
C GLY A 326 16.39 8.40 8.51
N PRO A 327 15.43 8.51 9.44
CA PRO A 327 14.78 9.79 9.71
C PRO A 327 15.68 10.81 10.38
N ALA A 328 15.45 12.07 10.00
CA ALA A 328 15.89 13.23 10.76
C ALA A 328 14.90 13.52 11.91
N THR A 329 15.26 14.42 12.81
CA THR A 329 14.41 14.84 13.95
C THR A 329 13.13 15.54 13.51
N SER A 330 13.13 16.15 12.31
CA SER A 330 11.99 16.82 11.68
C SER A 330 11.08 15.87 10.93
N ASP A 331 11.53 14.68 10.56
CA ASP A 331 10.69 13.65 9.93
C ASP A 331 9.62 13.20 10.92
N ARG A 332 8.56 12.57 10.40
CA ARG A 332 7.34 12.37 11.19
C ARG A 332 6.85 10.92 11.14
N VAL A 333 6.27 10.46 12.24
CA VAL A 333 5.40 9.29 12.24
C VAL A 333 4.14 9.63 11.46
N MET A 334 3.67 8.70 10.65
CA MET A 334 2.42 8.78 9.89
C MET A 334 1.61 7.50 10.10
N CYS A 335 0.32 7.52 9.77
CA CYS A 335 -0.53 6.33 9.85
C CYS A 335 0.10 5.14 9.09
N LEU A 336 0.68 5.39 7.91
CA LEU A 336 1.35 4.35 7.12
C LEU A 336 2.71 3.90 7.68
N SER A 337 3.23 4.50 8.74
CA SER A 337 4.40 3.94 9.44
C SER A 337 4.10 2.58 10.06
N CYS A 338 2.86 2.39 10.51
CA CYS A 338 2.41 1.16 11.19
C CYS A 338 1.38 0.38 10.37
N HIS A 339 0.61 1.02 9.49
CA HIS A 339 -0.48 0.40 8.73
C HIS A 339 -0.19 0.32 7.24
N ARG A 340 -0.86 -0.61 6.54
CA ARG A 340 -1.01 -0.59 5.08
C ARG A 340 -2.42 -0.12 4.73
N ALA A 341 -2.63 0.37 3.51
CA ALA A 341 -3.89 1.01 3.15
C ALA A 341 -5.00 0.03 2.69
N HIS A 342 -4.66 -1.19 2.27
CA HIS A 342 -5.64 -2.17 1.78
C HIS A 342 -5.91 -3.26 2.82
N ALA A 343 -5.04 -4.26 2.90
CA ALA A 343 -5.11 -5.31 3.89
C ALA A 343 -3.73 -5.95 4.11
N THR A 344 -3.54 -6.58 5.27
CA THR A 344 -2.31 -7.27 5.64
C THR A 344 -2.63 -8.61 6.29
N GLY A 345 -1.61 -9.43 6.50
CA GLY A 345 -1.75 -10.65 7.27
C GLY A 345 -1.91 -10.44 8.79
N TRP A 346 -2.07 -9.20 9.25
CA TRP A 346 -2.13 -8.85 10.67
C TRP A 346 -3.38 -8.06 10.99
N LYS A 347 -3.91 -8.29 12.17
CA LYS A 347 -5.03 -7.54 12.71
C LYS A 347 -4.76 -6.04 12.71
N HIS A 348 -5.81 -5.25 12.50
CA HIS A 348 -5.75 -3.78 12.39
C HIS A 348 -4.88 -3.26 11.23
N MET A 349 -4.68 -4.05 10.17
CA MET A 349 -3.87 -3.70 8.99
C MET A 349 -2.42 -3.34 9.33
N THR A 350 -1.86 -3.83 10.41
CA THR A 350 -0.49 -3.49 10.79
C THR A 350 0.53 -4.09 9.82
N ARG A 351 1.69 -3.44 9.70
CA ARG A 351 2.78 -3.89 8.83
C ARG A 351 3.58 -5.05 9.42
N TRP A 352 3.44 -5.28 10.72
CA TRP A 352 4.06 -6.39 11.46
C TRP A 352 3.09 -6.90 12.52
N ASN A 353 3.36 -8.07 13.06
CA ASN A 353 2.63 -8.58 14.20
C ASN A 353 2.89 -7.68 15.43
N ASN A 354 1.86 -6.95 15.86
CA ASN A 354 1.90 -6.07 17.02
C ASN A 354 1.26 -6.69 18.27
N GLU A 355 0.61 -7.85 18.13
CA GLU A 355 0.01 -8.60 19.24
C GLU A 355 0.93 -9.72 19.76
N GLY A 356 1.93 -10.11 18.97
CA GLY A 356 2.96 -11.08 19.35
C GLY A 356 4.20 -10.39 19.92
N GLU A 357 4.82 -11.00 20.94
CA GLU A 357 6.09 -10.51 21.49
C GLU A 357 7.21 -10.60 20.46
N LEU A 358 7.26 -11.69 19.72
CA LEU A 358 8.35 -12.00 18.77
C LEU A 358 7.78 -12.16 17.36
N ILE A 359 8.44 -11.53 16.39
CA ILE A 359 8.16 -11.69 14.96
C ILE A 359 9.08 -12.71 14.30
N ILE A 360 10.26 -12.94 14.86
CA ILE A 360 11.21 -14.02 14.51
C ILE A 360 11.54 -14.77 15.78
N VAL A 361 11.60 -16.09 15.70
CA VAL A 361 11.98 -16.99 16.79
C VAL A 361 13.01 -17.97 16.26
N ASP A 362 14.18 -18.00 16.90
CA ASP A 362 15.30 -18.87 16.51
C ASP A 362 15.71 -18.71 15.02
N GLY A 363 15.67 -17.47 14.53
CA GLY A 363 16.07 -17.14 13.16
C GLY A 363 15.03 -17.47 12.08
N VAL A 364 13.81 -17.94 12.43
CA VAL A 364 12.77 -18.30 11.48
C VAL A 364 11.45 -17.60 11.79
N TYR A 365 10.60 -17.47 10.78
CA TYR A 365 9.23 -17.01 10.98
C TYR A 365 8.41 -18.08 11.73
N PRO A 366 7.62 -17.67 12.75
CA PRO A 366 6.71 -18.59 13.40
C PRO A 366 5.65 -19.15 12.44
N GLY A 367 5.34 -20.43 12.55
CA GLY A 367 4.27 -21.08 11.79
C GLY A 367 3.70 -22.28 12.56
N THR A 368 2.43 -22.60 12.31
CA THR A 368 1.78 -23.79 12.86
C THR A 368 2.38 -25.09 12.32
N ASP A 369 3.04 -24.99 11.17
CA ASP A 369 3.76 -26.03 10.46
C ASP A 369 5.29 -26.00 10.71
N SER A 370 5.76 -25.17 11.63
CA SER A 370 7.17 -25.15 12.03
C SER A 370 7.59 -26.48 12.68
N PRO A 371 8.85 -26.93 12.47
CA PRO A 371 9.32 -28.17 13.07
C PRO A 371 9.10 -28.18 14.59
N SER A 372 8.59 -29.29 15.10
CA SER A 372 8.10 -29.45 16.49
C SER A 372 9.19 -29.33 17.57
N ALA A 373 10.48 -29.31 17.23
CA ALA A 373 11.56 -28.99 18.16
C ALA A 373 11.41 -27.61 18.83
N VAL A 374 10.56 -26.75 18.28
CA VAL A 374 10.27 -25.43 18.79
C VAL A 374 8.76 -25.29 19.05
N GLY A 375 8.24 -26.04 20.01
CA GLY A 375 6.82 -25.92 20.45
C GLY A 375 6.37 -24.49 20.84
N VAL A 376 7.34 -23.58 20.94
CA VAL A 376 7.15 -22.14 21.11
C VAL A 376 6.69 -21.46 19.81
N LEU A 377 7.06 -21.97 18.64
CA LEU A 377 6.77 -21.32 17.35
C LEU A 377 5.27 -21.29 17.04
N ALA A 378 4.55 -22.38 17.30
CA ALA A 378 3.11 -22.43 17.10
C ALA A 378 2.35 -21.38 17.93
N LYS A 379 2.82 -21.08 19.15
CA LYS A 379 2.27 -20.03 20.01
C LYS A 379 2.41 -18.63 19.37
N TRP A 380 3.54 -18.37 18.74
CA TRP A 380 3.83 -17.07 18.15
C TRP A 380 3.27 -16.93 16.72
N ALA A 381 2.90 -18.05 16.09
CA ALA A 381 2.32 -18.09 14.75
C ALA A 381 0.91 -17.49 14.68
N GLN A 382 0.19 -17.46 15.81
CA GLN A 382 -1.19 -16.99 15.87
C GLN A 382 -2.07 -17.63 14.77
N GLY A 383 -1.96 -18.96 14.61
CA GLY A 383 -2.73 -19.75 13.66
C GLY A 383 -2.23 -19.73 12.21
N ARG A 384 -1.20 -18.95 11.89
CA ARG A 384 -0.63 -18.85 10.54
C ARG A 384 0.39 -19.94 10.27
N THR A 385 0.50 -20.39 9.03
CA THR A 385 1.64 -21.19 8.56
C THR A 385 2.89 -20.31 8.40
N VAL A 386 4.07 -20.93 8.28
CA VAL A 386 5.32 -20.21 7.96
C VAL A 386 5.17 -19.40 6.66
N ALA A 387 4.52 -19.99 5.65
CA ALA A 387 4.27 -19.31 4.37
C ALA A 387 3.38 -18.09 4.54
N GLU A 388 2.31 -18.17 5.33
CA GLU A 388 1.42 -17.04 5.61
C GLU A 388 2.14 -15.95 6.40
N THR A 389 2.93 -16.31 7.41
CA THR A 389 3.73 -15.36 8.18
C THR A 389 4.77 -14.66 7.30
N SER A 390 5.53 -15.41 6.50
CA SER A 390 6.52 -14.85 5.58
C SER A 390 5.86 -13.87 4.59
N LYS A 391 4.74 -14.25 4.01
CA LYS A 391 4.01 -13.39 3.07
C LYS A 391 3.46 -12.13 3.74
N ALA A 392 3.01 -12.19 4.98
CA ALA A 392 2.56 -11.03 5.74
C ALA A 392 3.69 -9.99 5.93
N TYR A 393 4.96 -10.44 5.88
CA TYR A 393 6.15 -9.58 5.81
C TYR A 393 6.66 -9.35 4.37
N ASN A 394 5.80 -9.52 3.36
CA ASN A 394 6.13 -9.40 1.93
C ASN A 394 7.30 -10.29 1.49
N ASP A 395 7.45 -11.46 2.09
CA ASP A 395 8.55 -12.42 1.88
C ASP A 395 9.95 -11.83 2.16
N LYS A 396 10.07 -10.84 3.04
CA LYS A 396 11.38 -10.45 3.55
C LYS A 396 12.03 -11.67 4.19
N PRO A 397 13.31 -11.94 3.92
CA PRO A 397 13.98 -13.09 4.53
C PRO A 397 14.06 -12.90 6.06
N ALA A 398 13.83 -13.96 6.82
CA ALA A 398 13.93 -13.91 8.29
C ALA A 398 15.32 -13.42 8.76
N THR A 399 16.37 -13.66 7.96
CA THR A 399 17.74 -13.18 8.18
C THR A 399 17.91 -11.66 8.10
N ALA A 400 16.89 -10.92 7.64
CA ALA A 400 16.88 -9.45 7.71
C ALA A 400 16.65 -8.94 9.15
N TYR A 401 16.31 -9.82 10.07
CA TYR A 401 15.98 -9.53 11.47
C TYR A 401 16.93 -10.27 12.43
N ALA A 402 16.86 -9.92 13.71
CA ALA A 402 17.53 -10.70 14.75
C ALA A 402 16.87 -12.06 14.95
N SER A 403 17.65 -13.07 15.41
CA SER A 403 17.17 -14.42 15.63
C SER A 403 15.97 -14.51 16.60
N TYR A 404 15.86 -13.55 17.52
CA TYR A 404 14.71 -13.36 18.41
C TYR A 404 14.24 -11.91 18.28
N GLN A 405 13.69 -11.59 17.09
CA GLN A 405 13.24 -10.24 16.79
C GLN A 405 11.93 -9.94 17.50
N ARG A 406 11.93 -8.94 18.35
CA ARG A 406 10.70 -8.37 18.94
C ARG A 406 9.93 -7.50 17.94
N SER A 407 8.76 -7.08 18.36
CA SER A 407 7.91 -6.16 17.59
C SER A 407 8.67 -4.92 17.10
N LEU A 408 8.42 -4.51 15.85
CA LEU A 408 9.08 -3.34 15.25
C LEU A 408 8.67 -1.99 15.86
N CYS A 409 7.75 -1.97 16.82
CA CYS A 409 7.54 -0.81 17.71
C CYS A 409 8.87 -0.38 18.35
N ASN A 410 9.75 -1.33 18.66
CA ASN A 410 11.06 -1.09 19.27
C ASN A 410 12.01 -0.29 18.39
N LYS A 411 11.79 -0.22 17.07
CA LYS A 411 12.60 0.62 16.20
C LYS A 411 12.50 2.12 16.58
N CYS A 412 11.38 2.53 17.16
CA CYS A 412 11.23 3.89 17.68
C CYS A 412 11.34 3.97 19.21
N HIS A 413 10.86 2.93 19.91
CA HIS A 413 10.73 2.95 21.37
C HIS A 413 11.91 2.36 22.14
N ALA A 414 12.84 1.66 21.47
CA ALA A 414 14.05 1.06 22.05
C ALA A 414 13.78 0.30 23.37
N LYS A 415 12.86 -0.63 23.34
CA LYS A 415 12.43 -1.41 24.52
C LYS A 415 12.99 -2.84 24.58
N ASP A 416 14.08 -3.09 23.89
CA ASP A 416 14.74 -4.42 23.86
C ASP A 416 15.60 -4.68 25.09
#